data_4272ea7795200d4bbb9665e61ccb6685
#
_entry.id   4272ea7795200d4bbb9665e61ccb6685
#
_cell.length_a   1.000
_cell.length_b   1.000
_cell.length_c   1.000
_cell.angle_alpha   90.00
_cell.angle_beta   90.00
_cell.angle_gamma   90.00
#
_symmetry.space_group_name_H-M   'P 1'
#
loop_
_entity.id
_entity.type
_entity.pdbx_description
1 polymer ?
#
loop_
_entity_poly.entity_id
_entity_poly.type
_entity_poly.pdbx_seq_one_letter_code
_entity_poly.pdbx_strand_id
1 'polypeptide(L)'
;MATQRNRLALRALSLIGVVGALLPLAASAAPARGTVLKSNVLTSYTRQAIGALLANAQSTDQAKCDVRVAEFTYATIGVEGEPTTASAALLVPGGSQCPGPFPLVSYSQGTESQRRAEQAKEIRDDKGDDTMVTHLATQGYVVVSSDYLGIGQSTYAFHPYLHAGSEASSTIDAMRAARQVLQRLNTPLSGKVMLTGFSQGGHAAMATQREIEAHLSNEFNLVASAPISGPYALSQTFRDSWSGRNAVGENTFGIVLASYAIVGMQHTYKNIYLDPSQVFQDPWAKQVEKLFPGNQSLTDLVLGDTLPGVDKIRQYFQPGFYKDFASNANDPFLRDLERNDLLDWAPRTPTLLCGSDNDATVPLKNATTAVAAFKARGSNQASVLDLGTGKPSDNSAVEHLLTEDACAIAVRQQLFDKLR
;
A
#
# COMPACT_ATOMS: atom_id res chain seq x y z
N MET A 1 10.54 -106.33 -1.70
CA MET A 1 10.71 -105.40 -0.63
C MET A 1 11.60 -104.29 -1.18
N ALA A 2 11.06 -103.22 -1.71
CA ALA A 2 11.77 -102.14 -2.42
C ALA A 2 11.32 -100.76 -1.85
N THR A 3 12.23 -100.09 -1.30
CA THR A 3 12.05 -98.76 -0.77
C THR A 3 12.34 -97.71 -1.84
N GLN A 4 11.32 -96.97 -2.25
CA GLN A 4 11.48 -95.81 -3.14
C GLN A 4 11.86 -94.57 -2.34
N ARG A 5 12.96 -93.92 -2.77
CA ARG A 5 13.41 -92.60 -2.29
C ARG A 5 12.85 -91.53 -3.21
N ASN A 6 11.94 -90.67 -2.70
CA ASN A 6 11.51 -89.46 -3.35
C ASN A 6 12.56 -88.32 -3.15
N ARG A 7 13.04 -87.75 -4.26
CA ARG A 7 13.84 -86.51 -4.27
C ARG A 7 12.92 -85.34 -4.49
N LEU A 8 12.80 -84.46 -3.49
CA LEU A 8 12.22 -83.15 -3.64
C LEU A 8 13.26 -82.20 -4.28
N ALA A 9 12.87 -81.61 -5.42
CA ALA A 9 13.66 -80.54 -6.04
C ALA A 9 13.14 -79.20 -5.49
N LEU A 10 14.00 -78.48 -4.76
CA LEU A 10 13.78 -77.05 -4.39
C LEU A 10 13.97 -76.17 -5.61
N ARG A 11 12.94 -75.46 -6.06
CA ARG A 11 13.04 -74.37 -6.99
C ARG A 11 13.30 -73.08 -6.18
N ALA A 12 14.48 -72.49 -6.35
CA ALA A 12 14.79 -71.13 -5.84
C ALA A 12 14.09 -70.12 -6.71
N LEU A 13 13.12 -69.34 -6.16
CA LEU A 13 12.61 -68.13 -6.76
C LEU A 13 13.59 -66.97 -6.46
N SER A 14 14.22 -66.42 -7.49
CA SER A 14 14.97 -65.20 -7.42
C SER A 14 14.04 -64.00 -7.43
N LEU A 15 13.81 -63.32 -6.31
CA LEU A 15 13.18 -62.02 -6.26
C LEU A 15 14.19 -60.97 -6.76
N ILE A 16 13.93 -60.40 -7.94
CA ILE A 16 14.61 -59.21 -8.43
C ILE A 16 13.92 -58.01 -7.75
N GLY A 17 14.57 -57.47 -6.71
CA GLY A 17 14.17 -56.25 -6.06
C GLY A 17 14.44 -55.06 -7.00
N VAL A 18 13.42 -54.44 -7.57
CA VAL A 18 13.54 -53.15 -8.25
C VAL A 18 13.68 -52.09 -7.17
N VAL A 19 14.89 -51.63 -6.92
CA VAL A 19 15.16 -50.43 -6.11
C VAL A 19 14.85 -49.22 -6.98
N GLY A 20 13.62 -48.72 -6.85
CA GLY A 20 13.21 -47.43 -7.41
C GLY A 20 14.00 -46.32 -6.70
N ALA A 21 14.97 -45.73 -7.39
CA ALA A 21 15.63 -44.53 -6.92
C ALA A 21 14.61 -43.39 -6.93
N LEU A 22 14.09 -43.03 -5.77
CA LEU A 22 13.37 -41.78 -5.55
C LEU A 22 14.38 -40.63 -5.70
N LEU A 23 14.46 -40.04 -6.88
CA LEU A 23 15.15 -38.78 -7.07
C LEU A 23 14.39 -37.72 -6.22
N PRO A 24 15.10 -37.01 -5.32
CA PRO A 24 14.47 -35.92 -4.62
C PRO A 24 14.05 -34.87 -5.66
N LEU A 25 12.74 -34.55 -5.75
CA LEU A 25 12.32 -33.33 -6.43
C LEU A 25 13.03 -32.17 -5.74
N ALA A 26 13.99 -31.57 -6.42
CA ALA A 26 14.59 -30.33 -5.97
C ALA A 26 13.48 -29.29 -5.90
N ALA A 27 12.99 -28.97 -4.70
CA ALA A 27 12.12 -27.85 -4.50
C ALA A 27 12.86 -26.61 -5.02
N SER A 28 12.35 -26.02 -6.11
CA SER A 28 12.89 -24.76 -6.61
C SER A 28 12.76 -23.73 -5.51
N ALA A 29 13.87 -23.14 -5.08
CA ALA A 29 13.84 -22.06 -4.09
C ALA A 29 12.97 -20.92 -4.61
N ALA A 30 12.14 -20.33 -3.73
CA ALA A 30 11.34 -19.17 -4.09
C ALA A 30 12.27 -18.04 -4.60
N PRO A 31 11.83 -17.25 -5.60
CA PRO A 31 12.61 -16.12 -6.08
C PRO A 31 12.96 -15.16 -4.93
N ALA A 32 14.15 -14.57 -4.98
CA ALA A 32 14.56 -13.57 -4.02
C ALA A 32 13.59 -12.36 -4.04
N ARG A 33 13.39 -11.73 -2.90
CA ARG A 33 12.55 -10.53 -2.76
C ARG A 33 12.98 -9.45 -3.76
N GLY A 34 12.00 -8.79 -4.40
CA GLY A 34 12.22 -7.80 -5.42
C GLY A 34 12.64 -8.34 -6.79
N THR A 35 12.62 -9.67 -7.00
CA THR A 35 12.86 -10.25 -8.34
C THR A 35 11.67 -9.99 -9.25
N VAL A 36 11.91 -9.41 -10.44
CA VAL A 36 10.88 -9.24 -11.48
C VAL A 36 10.51 -10.60 -12.06
N LEU A 37 9.21 -10.92 -12.03
CA LEU A 37 8.66 -12.14 -12.60
C LEU A 37 8.17 -11.92 -14.03
N LYS A 38 7.48 -10.78 -14.26
CA LYS A 38 6.97 -10.37 -15.57
C LYS A 38 6.96 -8.85 -15.66
N SER A 39 7.18 -8.29 -16.85
CA SER A 39 7.03 -6.84 -17.09
C SER A 39 6.58 -6.58 -18.52
N ASN A 40 5.71 -5.59 -18.69
CA ASN A 40 5.22 -5.11 -19.99
C ASN A 40 5.15 -3.59 -20.00
N VAL A 41 5.42 -2.97 -21.14
CA VAL A 41 5.05 -1.58 -21.41
C VAL A 41 3.62 -1.57 -21.92
N LEU A 42 2.74 -0.81 -21.29
CA LEU A 42 1.31 -0.74 -21.64
C LEU A 42 1.01 0.40 -22.60
N THR A 43 1.59 1.57 -22.36
CA THR A 43 1.31 2.79 -23.12
C THR A 43 2.41 3.83 -22.94
N SER A 44 2.30 4.92 -23.68
CA SER A 44 3.17 6.10 -23.53
C SER A 44 2.37 7.36 -23.83
N TYR A 45 2.65 8.41 -23.10
CA TYR A 45 2.06 9.74 -23.26
C TYR A 45 3.14 10.73 -23.64
N THR A 46 2.88 11.51 -24.68
CA THR A 46 3.79 12.59 -25.06
C THR A 46 3.68 13.75 -24.09
N ARG A 47 4.75 14.50 -23.95
CA ARG A 47 4.76 15.75 -23.18
C ARG A 47 3.61 16.70 -23.61
N GLN A 48 3.28 16.75 -24.89
CA GLN A 48 2.18 17.58 -25.39
C GLN A 48 0.82 17.08 -24.90
N ALA A 49 0.57 15.77 -24.89
CA ALA A 49 -0.68 15.19 -24.39
C ALA A 49 -0.84 15.47 -22.89
N ILE A 50 0.22 15.25 -22.09
CA ILE A 50 0.21 15.55 -20.65
C ILE A 50 0.02 17.06 -20.40
N GLY A 51 0.64 17.92 -21.22
CA GLY A 51 0.45 19.36 -21.13
C GLY A 51 -1.00 19.80 -21.37
N ALA A 52 -1.74 19.09 -22.22
CA ALA A 52 -3.17 19.33 -22.40
C ALA A 52 -4.00 18.93 -21.16
N LEU A 53 -3.67 17.81 -20.49
CA LEU A 53 -4.31 17.42 -19.21
C LEU A 53 -4.08 18.48 -18.13
N LEU A 54 -2.83 18.91 -17.95
CA LEU A 54 -2.48 19.95 -16.98
C LEU A 54 -3.22 21.28 -17.25
N ALA A 55 -3.33 21.68 -18.53
CA ALA A 55 -4.07 22.87 -18.91
C ALA A 55 -5.57 22.77 -18.62
N ASN A 56 -6.17 21.61 -18.88
CA ASN A 56 -7.60 21.34 -18.56
C ASN A 56 -7.85 21.39 -17.05
N ALA A 57 -6.91 20.85 -16.25
CA ALA A 57 -6.97 20.91 -14.79
C ALA A 57 -6.59 22.30 -14.22
N GLN A 58 -6.29 23.28 -15.07
CA GLN A 58 -5.82 24.61 -14.65
C GLN A 58 -4.57 24.56 -13.76
N SER A 59 -3.75 23.52 -13.90
CA SER A 59 -2.51 23.36 -13.15
C SER A 59 -1.48 24.41 -13.55
N THR A 60 -0.68 24.87 -12.59
CA THR A 60 0.48 25.73 -12.83
C THR A 60 1.70 24.96 -13.33
N ASP A 61 1.68 23.61 -13.23
CA ASP A 61 2.74 22.77 -13.73
C ASP A 61 2.75 22.72 -15.26
N GLN A 62 3.94 22.51 -15.81
CA GLN A 62 4.14 22.30 -17.25
C GLN A 62 4.79 20.94 -17.48
N ALA A 63 4.27 20.18 -18.43
CA ALA A 63 4.87 18.92 -18.81
C ALA A 63 6.28 19.12 -19.39
N LYS A 64 7.26 18.39 -18.88
CA LYS A 64 8.68 18.45 -19.30
C LYS A 64 9.10 17.22 -20.08
N CYS A 65 8.60 16.05 -19.68
CA CYS A 65 8.98 14.76 -20.23
C CYS A 65 7.78 14.06 -20.86
N ASP A 66 8.06 13.23 -21.87
CA ASP A 66 7.16 12.13 -22.24
C ASP A 66 7.17 11.11 -21.10
N VAL A 67 6.09 10.33 -20.94
CA VAL A 67 5.98 9.31 -19.89
C VAL A 67 5.58 7.98 -20.51
N ARG A 68 6.37 6.94 -20.23
CA ARG A 68 6.05 5.56 -20.55
C ARG A 68 5.50 4.88 -19.31
N VAL A 69 4.38 4.17 -19.47
CA VAL A 69 3.73 3.39 -18.39
C VAL A 69 3.99 1.92 -18.61
N ALA A 70 4.55 1.26 -17.62
CA ALA A 70 4.78 -0.18 -17.60
C ALA A 70 4.12 -0.81 -16.38
N GLU A 71 3.73 -2.08 -16.49
CA GLU A 71 3.33 -2.95 -15.40
C GLU A 71 4.42 -4.00 -15.14
N PHE A 72 4.52 -4.47 -13.92
CA PHE A 72 5.34 -5.63 -13.61
C PHE A 72 4.82 -6.39 -12.39
N THR A 73 5.10 -7.70 -12.34
CA THR A 73 4.91 -8.53 -11.14
C THR A 73 6.27 -8.88 -10.55
N TYR A 74 6.32 -9.01 -9.24
CA TYR A 74 7.56 -9.24 -8.50
C TYR A 74 7.35 -10.13 -7.28
N ALA A 75 8.45 -10.76 -6.85
CA ALA A 75 8.49 -11.56 -5.64
C ALA A 75 8.60 -10.66 -4.40
N THR A 76 7.80 -10.95 -3.40
CA THR A 76 7.79 -10.27 -2.09
C THR A 76 7.45 -11.26 -0.98
N ILE A 77 7.14 -10.77 0.21
CA ILE A 77 6.76 -11.58 1.37
C ILE A 77 5.39 -11.17 1.91
N GLY A 78 4.67 -12.13 2.45
CA GLY A 78 3.42 -11.94 3.19
C GLY A 78 3.64 -11.42 4.61
N VAL A 79 2.56 -11.35 5.39
CA VAL A 79 2.57 -10.77 6.76
C VAL A 79 3.37 -11.62 7.76
N GLU A 80 3.52 -12.90 7.54
CA GLU A 80 4.31 -13.83 8.35
C GLU A 80 5.73 -14.07 7.76
N GLY A 81 6.11 -13.34 6.69
CA GLY A 81 7.40 -13.48 6.02
C GLY A 81 7.44 -14.56 4.94
N GLU A 82 6.33 -15.21 4.65
CA GLU A 82 6.19 -16.26 3.63
C GLU A 82 6.30 -15.69 2.21
N PRO A 83 6.90 -16.43 1.26
CA PRO A 83 7.03 -15.98 -0.11
C PRO A 83 5.67 -15.77 -0.78
N THR A 84 5.51 -14.64 -1.46
CA THR A 84 4.33 -14.30 -2.27
C THR A 84 4.71 -13.39 -3.42
N THR A 85 3.71 -12.87 -4.15
CA THR A 85 3.90 -11.94 -5.26
C THR A 85 3.00 -10.73 -5.13
N ALA A 86 3.44 -9.62 -5.72
CA ALA A 86 2.63 -8.43 -5.92
C ALA A 86 2.85 -7.86 -7.32
N SER A 87 2.06 -6.87 -7.72
CA SER A 87 2.21 -6.11 -8.95
C SER A 87 2.44 -4.63 -8.67
N ALA A 88 2.90 -3.91 -9.70
CA ALA A 88 3.18 -2.49 -9.60
C ALA A 88 3.08 -1.79 -10.94
N ALA A 89 2.79 -0.48 -10.90
CA ALA A 89 2.99 0.46 -11.98
C ALA A 89 4.42 1.01 -11.97
N LEU A 90 4.97 1.29 -13.15
CA LEU A 90 6.25 1.98 -13.34
C LEU A 90 6.09 3.04 -14.41
N LEU A 91 6.32 4.29 -14.03
CA LEU A 91 6.27 5.44 -14.92
C LEU A 91 7.69 5.91 -15.21
N VAL A 92 8.04 5.92 -16.47
CA VAL A 92 9.42 6.21 -16.93
C VAL A 92 9.43 7.48 -17.74
N PRO A 93 10.04 8.56 -17.22
CA PRO A 93 10.21 9.79 -17.98
C PRO A 93 11.17 9.59 -19.15
N GLY A 94 10.97 10.36 -20.24
CA GLY A 94 11.81 10.29 -21.43
C GLY A 94 11.55 11.43 -22.39
N GLY A 95 12.06 11.27 -23.61
CA GLY A 95 12.01 12.30 -24.65
C GLY A 95 13.31 13.09 -24.77
N SER A 96 13.54 13.73 -25.92
CA SER A 96 14.79 14.42 -26.23
C SER A 96 15.11 15.63 -25.34
N GLN A 97 14.08 16.19 -24.69
CA GLN A 97 14.19 17.33 -23.78
C GLN A 97 14.20 16.93 -22.29
N CYS A 98 14.22 15.64 -22.01
CA CYS A 98 14.18 15.09 -20.66
C CYS A 98 15.32 14.07 -20.46
N PRO A 99 16.58 14.53 -20.43
CA PRO A 99 17.72 13.66 -20.22
C PRO A 99 17.79 13.22 -18.76
N GLY A 100 18.10 11.90 -18.52
CA GLY A 100 18.48 11.42 -17.19
C GLY A 100 19.89 11.85 -16.77
N PRO A 101 20.42 11.33 -15.66
CA PRO A 101 19.81 10.28 -14.82
C PRO A 101 18.67 10.80 -13.94
N PHE A 102 17.68 9.93 -13.70
CA PHE A 102 16.46 10.28 -12.97
C PHE A 102 16.49 9.82 -11.51
N PRO A 103 15.99 10.59 -10.54
CA PRO A 103 15.69 10.06 -9.22
C PRO A 103 14.50 9.10 -9.26
N LEU A 104 14.48 8.14 -8.34
CA LEU A 104 13.39 7.19 -8.16
C LEU A 104 12.46 7.71 -7.06
N VAL A 105 11.20 7.92 -7.39
CA VAL A 105 10.13 8.17 -6.42
C VAL A 105 9.34 6.88 -6.24
N SER A 106 9.18 6.41 -5.01
CA SER A 106 8.12 5.48 -4.68
C SER A 106 6.89 6.27 -4.29
N TYR A 107 5.83 6.12 -5.07
CA TYR A 107 4.50 6.65 -4.75
C TYR A 107 3.64 5.50 -4.24
N SER A 108 3.20 5.59 -3.01
CA SER A 108 2.30 4.61 -2.42
C SER A 108 0.86 5.07 -2.61
N GLN A 109 0.04 4.23 -3.24
CA GLN A 109 -1.36 4.58 -3.56
C GLN A 109 -2.25 4.71 -2.33
N GLY A 110 -3.37 5.41 -2.48
CA GLY A 110 -4.45 5.45 -1.50
C GLY A 110 -5.16 4.11 -1.35
N THR A 111 -6.25 4.11 -0.60
CA THR A 111 -7.03 2.90 -0.34
C THR A 111 -7.70 2.39 -1.61
N GLU A 112 -7.47 1.11 -1.92
CA GLU A 112 -8.13 0.38 -3.01
C GLU A 112 -8.95 -0.78 -2.44
N SER A 113 -10.21 -0.87 -2.80
CA SER A 113 -11.14 -1.92 -2.34
C SER A 113 -11.40 -3.01 -3.38
N GLN A 114 -11.05 -2.76 -4.64
CA GLN A 114 -11.21 -3.72 -5.71
C GLN A 114 -10.00 -4.64 -5.81
N ARG A 115 -10.21 -5.92 -5.58
CA ARG A 115 -9.13 -6.92 -5.59
C ARG A 115 -8.32 -6.96 -6.89
N ARG A 116 -8.92 -6.61 -8.03
CA ARG A 116 -8.29 -6.70 -9.35
C ARG A 116 -7.90 -5.36 -9.94
N ALA A 117 -7.97 -4.30 -9.17
CA ALA A 117 -7.50 -2.99 -9.57
C ALA A 117 -5.97 -3.01 -9.78
N GLU A 118 -5.52 -2.49 -10.89
CA GLU A 118 -4.10 -2.42 -11.27
C GLU A 118 -3.79 -1.00 -11.73
N GLN A 119 -3.05 -0.25 -10.95
CA GLN A 119 -2.75 1.17 -11.21
C GLN A 119 -2.23 1.43 -12.61
N ALA A 120 -1.33 0.57 -13.13
CA ALA A 120 -0.80 0.74 -14.48
C ALA A 120 -1.88 0.67 -15.56
N LYS A 121 -2.95 -0.12 -15.34
CA LYS A 121 -4.08 -0.23 -16.27
C LYS A 121 -5.04 0.93 -16.10
N GLU A 122 -5.29 1.36 -14.86
CA GLU A 122 -6.12 2.53 -14.56
C GLU A 122 -5.53 3.78 -15.20
N ILE A 123 -4.24 4.04 -15.01
CA ILE A 123 -3.52 5.14 -15.67
C ILE A 123 -3.67 5.07 -17.21
N ARG A 124 -3.61 3.87 -17.80
CA ARG A 124 -3.82 3.69 -19.24
C ARG A 124 -5.25 4.01 -19.66
N ASP A 125 -6.23 3.51 -18.90
CA ASP A 125 -7.65 3.62 -19.21
C ASP A 125 -8.15 5.07 -19.02
N ASP A 126 -7.58 5.79 -18.05
CA ASP A 126 -7.78 7.23 -17.82
C ASP A 126 -6.90 8.12 -18.70
N LYS A 127 -6.21 7.52 -19.69
CA LYS A 127 -5.41 8.24 -20.70
C LYS A 127 -4.29 9.11 -20.11
N GLY A 128 -3.78 8.73 -18.93
CA GLY A 128 -2.70 9.42 -18.25
C GLY A 128 -3.16 10.61 -17.38
N ASP A 129 -4.45 10.77 -17.15
CA ASP A 129 -4.99 11.73 -16.17
C ASP A 129 -4.84 11.14 -14.76
N ASP A 130 -3.65 11.29 -14.21
CA ASP A 130 -3.21 10.67 -12.96
C ASP A 130 -2.11 11.52 -12.33
N THR A 131 -2.15 11.68 -11.02
CA THR A 131 -1.20 12.47 -10.20
C THR A 131 0.26 12.09 -10.46
N MET A 132 0.56 10.78 -10.55
CA MET A 132 1.93 10.31 -10.78
C MET A 132 2.45 10.68 -12.18
N VAL A 133 1.57 10.66 -13.19
CA VAL A 133 1.91 11.06 -14.56
C VAL A 133 2.09 12.57 -14.65
N THR A 134 1.10 13.32 -14.17
CA THR A 134 0.98 14.77 -14.39
C THR A 134 1.91 15.59 -13.48
N HIS A 135 2.13 15.15 -12.25
CA HIS A 135 2.88 15.95 -11.27
C HIS A 135 4.23 15.38 -10.87
N LEU A 136 4.54 14.11 -11.21
CA LEU A 136 5.82 13.50 -10.88
C LEU A 136 6.58 13.03 -12.12
N ALA A 137 6.06 12.07 -12.90
CA ALA A 137 6.83 11.47 -13.98
C ALA A 137 7.16 12.46 -15.10
N THR A 138 6.19 13.28 -15.54
CA THR A 138 6.46 14.34 -16.53
C THR A 138 7.44 15.41 -16.03
N GLN A 139 7.67 15.51 -14.72
CA GLN A 139 8.64 16.43 -14.13
C GLN A 139 10.06 15.87 -14.08
N GLY A 140 10.27 14.62 -14.55
CA GLY A 140 11.58 13.97 -14.61
C GLY A 140 11.89 13.08 -13.42
N TYR A 141 10.89 12.51 -12.80
CA TYR A 141 11.03 11.45 -11.79
C TYR A 141 10.62 10.10 -12.37
N VAL A 142 11.41 9.05 -12.18
CA VAL A 142 10.90 7.69 -12.33
C VAL A 142 9.98 7.43 -11.15
N VAL A 143 8.76 6.97 -11.40
CA VAL A 143 7.78 6.67 -10.35
C VAL A 143 7.46 5.18 -10.35
N VAL A 144 7.53 4.55 -9.19
CA VAL A 144 7.06 3.18 -8.97
C VAL A 144 5.97 3.19 -7.91
N SER A 145 4.87 2.47 -8.18
CA SER A 145 3.75 2.33 -7.25
C SER A 145 3.32 0.87 -7.15
N SER A 146 3.41 0.29 -5.94
CA SER A 146 2.94 -1.07 -5.67
C SER A 146 1.43 -1.11 -5.60
N ASP A 147 0.80 -2.13 -6.21
CA ASP A 147 -0.63 -2.41 -6.01
C ASP A 147 -0.91 -3.01 -4.61
N TYR A 148 0.13 -3.30 -3.82
CA TYR A 148 0.13 -3.98 -2.53
C TYR A 148 -0.20 -5.48 -2.58
N LEU A 149 -0.15 -6.12 -1.41
CA LEU A 149 -0.57 -7.51 -1.25
C LEU A 149 -2.10 -7.62 -1.36
N GLY A 150 -2.55 -8.65 -2.06
CA GLY A 150 -3.99 -8.94 -2.20
C GLY A 150 -4.74 -8.07 -3.20
N ILE A 151 -4.08 -7.12 -3.87
CA ILE A 151 -4.62 -6.25 -4.91
C ILE A 151 -3.88 -6.52 -6.24
N GLY A 152 -4.51 -6.20 -7.36
CA GLY A 152 -3.94 -6.35 -8.71
C GLY A 152 -3.65 -7.80 -9.08
N GLN A 153 -2.43 -8.09 -9.48
CA GLN A 153 -1.97 -9.44 -9.82
C GLN A 153 -1.33 -10.17 -8.62
N SER A 154 -1.49 -9.66 -7.39
CA SER A 154 -0.99 -10.33 -6.21
C SER A 154 -1.63 -11.70 -6.01
N THR A 155 -0.80 -12.69 -5.64
CA THR A 155 -1.28 -14.03 -5.25
C THR A 155 -1.65 -14.13 -3.77
N TYR A 156 -1.48 -13.06 -3.00
CA TYR A 156 -1.80 -13.03 -1.59
C TYR A 156 -3.31 -13.11 -1.36
N ALA A 157 -3.74 -13.83 -0.32
CA ALA A 157 -5.15 -14.18 -0.16
C ALA A 157 -6.05 -12.99 0.23
N PHE A 158 -5.48 -11.97 0.90
CA PHE A 158 -6.19 -10.79 1.38
C PHE A 158 -5.30 -9.54 1.28
N HIS A 159 -5.88 -8.36 1.42
CA HIS A 159 -5.12 -7.12 1.57
C HIS A 159 -4.95 -6.82 3.07
N PRO A 160 -3.70 -6.83 3.59
CA PRO A 160 -3.44 -6.48 4.98
C PRO A 160 -3.45 -4.95 5.15
N TYR A 161 -4.65 -4.39 5.08
CA TYR A 161 -4.90 -2.95 5.07
C TYR A 161 -4.33 -2.26 6.31
N LEU A 162 -3.54 -1.22 6.11
CA LEU A 162 -2.84 -0.45 7.16
C LEU A 162 -1.89 -1.30 8.04
N HIS A 163 -1.40 -2.43 7.51
CA HIS A 163 -0.34 -3.20 8.16
C HIS A 163 1.03 -2.68 7.73
N ALA A 164 1.68 -1.89 8.58
CA ALA A 164 2.92 -1.18 8.29
C ALA A 164 4.04 -2.09 7.73
N GLY A 165 4.17 -3.32 8.25
CA GLY A 165 5.19 -4.27 7.82
C GLY A 165 5.02 -4.73 6.37
N SER A 166 3.80 -5.08 5.96
CA SER A 166 3.53 -5.54 4.59
C SER A 166 3.50 -4.39 3.58
N GLU A 167 3.04 -3.21 3.98
CA GLU A 167 3.12 -2.00 3.15
C GLU A 167 4.58 -1.65 2.86
N ALA A 168 5.44 -1.62 3.88
CA ALA A 168 6.87 -1.38 3.70
C ALA A 168 7.53 -2.46 2.84
N SER A 169 7.28 -3.75 3.10
CA SER A 169 7.93 -4.84 2.37
C SER A 169 7.55 -4.86 0.89
N SER A 170 6.26 -4.70 0.55
CA SER A 170 5.82 -4.66 -0.84
C SER A 170 6.35 -3.44 -1.58
N THR A 171 6.37 -2.26 -0.96
CA THR A 171 6.91 -1.04 -1.53
C THR A 171 8.43 -1.13 -1.78
N ILE A 172 9.20 -1.64 -0.82
CA ILE A 172 10.65 -1.85 -0.96
C ILE A 172 10.95 -2.83 -2.09
N ASP A 173 10.23 -3.95 -2.15
CA ASP A 173 10.44 -4.96 -3.17
C ASP A 173 9.99 -4.47 -4.56
N ALA A 174 8.97 -3.61 -4.66
CA ALA A 174 8.62 -2.92 -5.90
C ALA A 174 9.76 -2.01 -6.39
N MET A 175 10.43 -1.26 -5.51
CA MET A 175 11.59 -0.44 -5.87
C MET A 175 12.79 -1.31 -6.35
N ARG A 176 13.04 -2.46 -5.72
CA ARG A 176 14.06 -3.43 -6.17
C ARG A 176 13.76 -3.95 -7.56
N ALA A 177 12.50 -4.33 -7.79
CA ALA A 177 12.03 -4.81 -9.09
C ALA A 177 12.07 -3.70 -10.15
N ALA A 178 11.64 -2.50 -9.83
CA ALA A 178 11.68 -1.35 -10.74
C ALA A 178 13.09 -1.10 -11.27
N ARG A 179 14.13 -1.21 -10.43
CA ARG A 179 15.55 -1.07 -10.87
C ARG A 179 15.90 -2.09 -11.97
N GLN A 180 15.40 -3.33 -11.88
CA GLN A 180 15.64 -4.37 -12.90
C GLN A 180 14.89 -4.06 -14.20
N VAL A 181 13.65 -3.58 -14.12
CA VAL A 181 12.89 -3.17 -15.32
C VAL A 181 13.56 -1.99 -16.01
N LEU A 182 14.00 -0.98 -15.25
CA LEU A 182 14.68 0.20 -15.77
C LEU A 182 16.00 -0.12 -16.47
N GLN A 183 16.76 -1.11 -15.97
CA GLN A 183 17.96 -1.62 -16.66
C GLN A 183 17.60 -2.19 -18.04
N ARG A 184 16.52 -2.96 -18.15
CA ARG A 184 16.03 -3.51 -19.43
C ARG A 184 15.54 -2.41 -20.39
N LEU A 185 15.03 -1.31 -19.84
CA LEU A 185 14.55 -0.14 -20.60
C LEU A 185 15.65 0.88 -20.90
N ASN A 186 16.91 0.60 -20.50
CA ASN A 186 18.06 1.50 -20.62
C ASN A 186 17.81 2.88 -20.02
N THR A 187 17.13 2.95 -18.87
CA THR A 187 16.82 4.19 -18.17
C THR A 187 17.75 4.38 -16.96
N PRO A 188 18.67 5.35 -17.01
CA PRO A 188 19.62 5.56 -15.94
C PRO A 188 18.98 6.23 -14.72
N LEU A 189 19.25 5.70 -13.54
CA LEU A 189 18.87 6.32 -12.27
C LEU A 189 20.01 7.16 -11.69
N SER A 190 19.68 8.26 -10.99
CA SER A 190 20.66 9.09 -10.27
C SER A 190 21.18 8.45 -8.97
N GLY A 191 20.55 7.35 -8.54
CA GLY A 191 20.81 6.71 -7.26
C GLY A 191 20.02 7.30 -6.09
N LYS A 192 19.43 8.48 -6.25
CA LYS A 192 18.58 9.12 -5.22
C LYS A 192 17.20 8.46 -5.19
N VAL A 193 16.69 8.24 -3.96
CA VAL A 193 15.36 7.69 -3.70
C VAL A 193 14.54 8.69 -2.90
N MET A 194 13.28 8.83 -3.24
CA MET A 194 12.31 9.67 -2.56
C MET A 194 11.03 8.87 -2.32
N LEU A 195 10.35 9.13 -1.22
CA LEU A 195 9.11 8.45 -0.85
C LEU A 195 7.97 9.45 -0.75
N THR A 196 6.81 9.10 -1.29
CA THR A 196 5.55 9.81 -1.08
C THR A 196 4.39 8.83 -1.23
N GLY A 197 3.20 9.29 -0.99
CA GLY A 197 1.97 8.51 -1.14
C GLY A 197 0.84 9.16 -0.39
N PHE A 198 -0.38 8.86 -0.79
CA PHE A 198 -1.58 9.52 -0.34
C PHE A 198 -2.46 8.61 0.53
N SER A 199 -3.05 9.13 1.61
CA SER A 199 -4.01 8.42 2.46
C SER A 199 -3.38 7.13 3.07
N GLN A 200 -3.89 5.93 2.79
CA GLN A 200 -3.18 4.67 3.10
C GLN A 200 -1.73 4.73 2.60
N GLY A 201 -1.51 5.29 1.42
CA GLY A 201 -0.17 5.44 0.86
C GLY A 201 0.73 6.39 1.66
N GLY A 202 0.16 7.38 2.34
CA GLY A 202 0.90 8.20 3.30
C GLY A 202 1.42 7.36 4.47
N HIS A 203 0.59 6.46 5.00
CA HIS A 203 1.00 5.49 6.02
C HIS A 203 2.08 4.53 5.48
N ALA A 204 1.88 3.98 4.28
CA ALA A 204 2.83 3.08 3.63
C ALA A 204 4.18 3.76 3.34
N ALA A 205 4.18 5.01 2.89
CA ALA A 205 5.40 5.79 2.64
C ALA A 205 6.19 6.02 3.94
N MET A 206 5.52 6.36 5.05
CA MET A 206 6.16 6.51 6.35
C MET A 206 6.67 5.18 6.92
N ALA A 207 5.91 4.09 6.78
CA ALA A 207 6.35 2.75 7.17
C ALA A 207 7.59 2.31 6.37
N THR A 208 7.61 2.60 5.06
CA THR A 208 8.74 2.34 4.17
C THR A 208 9.97 3.15 4.56
N GLN A 209 9.80 4.44 4.89
CA GLN A 209 10.89 5.29 5.39
C GLN A 209 11.49 4.71 6.67
N ARG A 210 10.66 4.36 7.66
CA ARG A 210 11.10 3.75 8.92
C ARG A 210 11.94 2.51 8.67
N GLU A 211 11.48 1.60 7.80
CA GLU A 211 12.18 0.36 7.47
C GLU A 211 13.51 0.62 6.74
N ILE A 212 13.53 1.50 5.75
CA ILE A 212 14.77 1.86 5.02
C ILE A 212 15.79 2.48 5.97
N GLU A 213 15.38 3.41 6.80
CA GLU A 213 16.30 4.09 7.72
C GLU A 213 16.82 3.15 8.81
N ALA A 214 16.01 2.17 9.26
CA ALA A 214 16.43 1.22 10.28
C ALA A 214 17.39 0.16 9.73
N HIS A 215 17.14 -0.37 8.52
CA HIS A 215 17.76 -1.62 8.07
C HIS A 215 18.37 -1.57 6.67
N LEU A 216 18.03 -0.61 5.81
CA LEU A 216 18.35 -0.64 4.38
C LEU A 216 19.03 0.65 3.89
N SER A 217 19.61 1.44 4.78
CA SER A 217 20.29 2.69 4.43
C SER A 217 21.53 2.48 3.52
N ASN A 218 22.09 1.28 3.49
CA ASN A 218 23.17 0.92 2.56
C ASN A 218 22.65 0.53 1.17
N GLU A 219 21.38 0.18 1.03
CA GLU A 219 20.75 -0.22 -0.24
C GLU A 219 20.06 0.96 -0.93
N PHE A 220 19.43 1.84 -0.15
CA PHE A 220 18.65 2.97 -0.65
C PHE A 220 19.22 4.30 -0.15
N ASN A 221 19.70 5.13 -1.07
CA ASN A 221 20.06 6.50 -0.78
C ASN A 221 18.78 7.36 -0.69
N LEU A 222 18.07 7.24 0.45
CA LEU A 222 16.86 7.98 0.71
C LEU A 222 17.20 9.43 1.03
N VAL A 223 16.80 10.37 0.16
CA VAL A 223 17.12 11.78 0.28
C VAL A 223 15.94 12.64 0.74
N ALA A 224 14.71 12.16 0.55
CA ALA A 224 13.49 12.87 0.96
C ALA A 224 12.34 11.90 1.20
N SER A 225 11.43 12.27 2.10
CA SER A 225 10.14 11.60 2.30
C SER A 225 9.03 12.63 2.47
N ALA A 226 7.91 12.42 1.79
CA ALA A 226 6.79 13.35 1.82
C ALA A 226 5.45 12.61 1.87
N PRO A 227 5.12 11.94 2.98
CA PRO A 227 3.82 11.30 3.17
C PRO A 227 2.68 12.33 3.18
N ILE A 228 1.58 12.02 2.45
CA ILE A 228 0.43 12.91 2.24
C ILE A 228 -0.80 12.31 2.95
N SER A 229 -1.43 13.09 3.82
CA SER A 229 -2.70 12.75 4.51
C SER A 229 -2.75 11.32 5.05
N GLY A 230 -1.63 10.84 5.66
CA GLY A 230 -1.54 9.48 6.16
C GLY A 230 -2.02 9.34 7.61
N PRO A 231 -2.66 8.20 7.98
CA PRO A 231 -3.10 7.93 9.34
C PRO A 231 -1.94 7.39 10.20
N TYR A 232 -0.98 8.23 10.57
CA TYR A 232 0.24 7.85 11.30
C TYR A 232 0.02 7.50 12.77
N ALA A 233 -1.06 8.03 13.36
CA ALA A 233 -1.51 7.78 14.73
C ALA A 233 -2.84 7.02 14.68
N LEU A 234 -2.83 5.81 14.12
CA LEU A 234 -4.02 5.00 13.86
C LEU A 234 -4.86 4.79 15.12
N SER A 235 -4.26 4.29 16.19
CA SER A 235 -4.94 3.98 17.44
C SER A 235 -5.62 5.22 18.03
N GLN A 236 -4.96 6.37 18.00
CA GLN A 236 -5.51 7.63 18.49
C GLN A 236 -6.64 8.14 17.58
N THR A 237 -6.48 8.02 16.25
CA THR A 237 -7.50 8.44 15.27
C THR A 237 -8.79 7.67 15.47
N PHE A 238 -8.72 6.34 15.64
CA PHE A 238 -9.89 5.50 15.91
C PHE A 238 -10.52 5.80 17.27
N ARG A 239 -9.73 5.99 18.33
CA ARG A 239 -10.24 6.39 19.64
C ARG A 239 -10.97 7.74 19.60
N ASP A 240 -10.41 8.71 18.87
CA ASP A 240 -11.01 10.03 18.72
C ASP A 240 -12.30 9.97 17.89
N SER A 241 -12.32 9.20 16.81
CA SER A 241 -13.48 8.95 15.97
C SER A 241 -14.65 8.34 16.77
N TRP A 242 -14.39 7.23 17.44
CA TRP A 242 -15.45 6.49 18.14
C TRP A 242 -15.88 7.11 19.47
N SER A 243 -15.15 8.11 19.94
CA SER A 243 -15.57 8.96 21.06
C SER A 243 -16.17 10.32 20.65
N GLY A 244 -16.35 10.54 19.34
CA GLY A 244 -16.90 11.79 18.79
C GLY A 244 -15.94 13.00 18.92
N ARG A 245 -14.63 12.75 19.02
CA ARG A 245 -13.63 13.83 19.11
C ARG A 245 -13.03 14.24 17.75
N ASN A 246 -13.36 13.54 16.70
CA ASN A 246 -13.07 13.92 15.32
C ASN A 246 -14.22 13.50 14.39
N ALA A 247 -14.25 14.04 13.17
CA ALA A 247 -15.33 13.83 12.22
C ALA A 247 -15.21 12.51 11.40
N VAL A 248 -14.16 11.72 11.57
CA VAL A 248 -13.95 10.48 10.79
C VAL A 248 -15.11 9.51 10.99
N GLY A 249 -15.65 9.39 12.20
CA GLY A 249 -16.79 8.54 12.51
C GLY A 249 -18.15 9.11 12.10
N GLU A 250 -18.19 10.32 11.55
CA GLU A 250 -19.42 11.04 11.22
C GLU A 250 -19.75 10.99 9.71
N ASN A 251 -19.01 10.19 8.93
CA ASN A 251 -19.26 10.04 7.49
C ASN A 251 -19.19 8.58 7.04
N THR A 252 -19.86 8.28 5.93
CA THR A 252 -19.93 6.92 5.37
C THR A 252 -18.53 6.41 4.97
N PHE A 253 -17.66 7.29 4.50
CA PHE A 253 -16.29 6.93 4.13
C PHE A 253 -15.52 6.37 5.34
N GLY A 254 -15.68 7.00 6.51
CA GLY A 254 -15.09 6.50 7.77
C GLY A 254 -15.58 5.10 8.16
N ILE A 255 -16.86 4.77 7.87
CA ILE A 255 -17.41 3.42 8.10
C ILE A 255 -16.74 2.40 7.18
N VAL A 256 -16.55 2.74 5.90
CA VAL A 256 -15.88 1.87 4.92
C VAL A 256 -14.44 1.60 5.36
N LEU A 257 -13.68 2.64 5.70
CA LEU A 257 -12.29 2.53 6.13
C LEU A 257 -12.14 1.74 7.44
N ALA A 258 -13.04 1.99 8.42
CA ALA A 258 -13.03 1.25 9.68
C ALA A 258 -13.31 -0.25 9.47
N SER A 259 -14.27 -0.57 8.62
CA SER A 259 -14.59 -1.96 8.27
C SER A 259 -13.42 -2.66 7.59
N TYR A 260 -12.76 -1.96 6.66
CA TYR A 260 -11.58 -2.49 5.98
C TYR A 260 -10.42 -2.72 6.96
N ALA A 261 -10.17 -1.78 7.87
CA ALA A 261 -9.13 -1.93 8.89
C ALA A 261 -9.41 -3.14 9.81
N ILE A 262 -10.64 -3.31 10.27
CA ILE A 262 -11.03 -4.44 11.12
C ILE A 262 -10.84 -5.78 10.36
N VAL A 263 -11.33 -5.88 9.13
CA VAL A 263 -11.21 -7.11 8.31
C VAL A 263 -9.75 -7.39 7.96
N GLY A 264 -8.99 -6.39 7.51
CA GLY A 264 -7.57 -6.53 7.17
C GLY A 264 -6.72 -6.95 8.37
N MET A 265 -6.93 -6.34 9.54
CA MET A 265 -6.22 -6.70 10.77
C MET A 265 -6.67 -8.07 11.31
N GLN A 266 -7.96 -8.41 11.21
CA GLN A 266 -8.42 -9.76 11.55
C GLN A 266 -7.71 -10.83 10.73
N HIS A 267 -7.60 -10.66 9.40
CA HIS A 267 -6.87 -11.61 8.56
C HIS A 267 -5.37 -11.64 8.85
N THR A 268 -4.80 -10.51 9.25
CA THR A 268 -3.38 -10.39 9.59
C THR A 268 -3.05 -11.02 10.95
N TYR A 269 -3.80 -10.70 11.99
CA TYR A 269 -3.48 -11.06 13.39
C TYR A 269 -4.35 -12.19 13.95
N LYS A 270 -5.52 -12.45 13.35
CA LYS A 270 -6.43 -13.57 13.68
C LYS A 270 -6.94 -13.56 15.13
N ASN A 271 -7.14 -12.37 15.71
CA ASN A 271 -7.39 -12.21 17.15
C ASN A 271 -8.60 -11.32 17.48
N ILE A 272 -9.26 -10.68 16.49
CA ILE A 272 -10.36 -9.73 16.75
C ILE A 272 -11.69 -10.48 16.91
N TYR A 273 -11.96 -11.49 16.06
CA TYR A 273 -13.18 -12.29 16.13
C TYR A 273 -12.95 -13.72 15.60
N LEU A 274 -13.80 -14.64 16.01
CA LEU A 274 -13.89 -15.98 15.41
C LEU A 274 -14.97 -16.03 14.32
N ASP A 275 -15.96 -15.15 14.41
CA ASP A 275 -17.05 -15.00 13.44
C ASP A 275 -17.37 -13.50 13.31
N PRO A 276 -17.55 -12.96 12.08
CA PRO A 276 -17.81 -11.54 11.86
C PRO A 276 -19.01 -10.99 12.65
N SER A 277 -19.98 -11.83 13.03
CA SER A 277 -21.13 -11.43 13.85
C SER A 277 -20.77 -10.99 15.28
N GLN A 278 -19.53 -11.24 15.73
CA GLN A 278 -19.04 -10.73 17.01
C GLN A 278 -18.70 -9.23 16.96
N VAL A 279 -18.46 -8.71 15.75
CA VAL A 279 -18.11 -7.31 15.50
C VAL A 279 -19.22 -6.58 14.76
N PHE A 280 -19.77 -7.20 13.73
CA PHE A 280 -20.78 -6.62 12.84
C PHE A 280 -22.15 -7.22 13.09
N GLN A 281 -23.21 -6.42 12.99
CA GLN A 281 -24.59 -6.91 13.08
C GLN A 281 -25.08 -7.43 11.73
N ASP A 282 -26.08 -8.32 11.74
CA ASP A 282 -26.78 -8.73 10.52
C ASP A 282 -27.56 -7.55 9.90
N PRO A 283 -27.62 -7.43 8.56
CA PRO A 283 -27.16 -8.43 7.57
C PRO A 283 -25.66 -8.31 7.19
N TRP A 284 -24.95 -7.30 7.65
CA TRP A 284 -23.58 -6.95 7.20
C TRP A 284 -22.54 -7.99 7.60
N ALA A 285 -22.68 -8.62 8.77
CA ALA A 285 -21.78 -9.68 9.23
C ALA A 285 -21.56 -10.79 8.19
N LYS A 286 -22.59 -11.10 7.38
CA LYS A 286 -22.55 -12.19 6.39
C LYS A 286 -21.76 -11.85 5.11
N GLN A 287 -21.44 -10.57 4.90
CA GLN A 287 -20.86 -10.13 3.63
C GLN A 287 -19.59 -9.27 3.79
N VAL A 288 -19.35 -8.67 4.95
CA VAL A 288 -18.29 -7.68 5.15
C VAL A 288 -16.90 -8.16 4.72
N GLU A 289 -16.54 -9.41 5.03
CA GLU A 289 -15.23 -9.95 4.62
C GLU A 289 -15.06 -10.09 3.10
N LYS A 290 -16.16 -10.18 2.34
CA LYS A 290 -16.12 -10.28 0.87
C LYS A 290 -15.97 -8.92 0.19
N LEU A 291 -16.08 -7.83 0.94
CA LEU A 291 -15.97 -6.47 0.44
C LEU A 291 -14.52 -5.97 0.47
N PHE A 292 -13.62 -6.58 1.28
CA PHE A 292 -12.32 -6.02 1.60
C PHE A 292 -11.14 -7.03 1.46
N PRO A 293 -10.48 -7.08 0.26
CA PRO A 293 -10.87 -6.45 -1.00
C PRO A 293 -11.94 -7.29 -1.73
N GLY A 294 -12.86 -6.58 -2.37
CA GLY A 294 -13.99 -7.16 -3.10
C GLY A 294 -13.96 -6.85 -4.60
N ASN A 295 -15.15 -6.62 -5.15
CA ASN A 295 -15.34 -6.23 -6.54
C ASN A 295 -15.91 -4.81 -6.69
N GLN A 296 -16.24 -4.14 -5.59
CA GLN A 296 -16.81 -2.80 -5.57
C GLN A 296 -15.72 -1.76 -5.33
N SER A 297 -15.80 -0.65 -6.06
CA SER A 297 -14.93 0.50 -5.81
C SER A 297 -15.25 1.16 -4.46
N LEU A 298 -14.32 1.96 -3.94
CA LEU A 298 -14.59 2.78 -2.75
C LEU A 298 -15.82 3.68 -2.95
N THR A 299 -15.97 4.26 -4.13
CA THR A 299 -17.13 5.09 -4.48
C THR A 299 -18.43 4.29 -4.38
N ASP A 300 -18.45 3.06 -4.91
CA ASP A 300 -19.64 2.19 -4.81
C ASP A 300 -19.94 1.79 -3.37
N LEU A 301 -18.93 1.55 -2.54
CA LEU A 301 -19.11 1.23 -1.13
C LEU A 301 -19.61 2.43 -0.31
N VAL A 302 -19.19 3.65 -0.67
CA VAL A 302 -19.56 4.89 0.03
C VAL A 302 -20.96 5.38 -0.41
N LEU A 303 -21.25 5.33 -1.70
CA LEU A 303 -22.49 5.87 -2.28
C LEU A 303 -23.60 4.83 -2.42
N GLY A 304 -23.25 3.54 -2.39
CA GLY A 304 -24.21 2.43 -2.49
C GLY A 304 -24.81 2.04 -1.14
N ASP A 305 -25.81 1.14 -1.19
CA ASP A 305 -26.50 0.62 0.00
C ASP A 305 -25.82 -0.63 0.59
N THR A 306 -24.58 -0.92 0.20
CA THR A 306 -23.86 -2.15 0.63
C THR A 306 -23.48 -2.08 2.10
N LEU A 307 -23.02 -0.92 2.57
CA LEU A 307 -22.74 -0.61 3.96
C LEU A 307 -23.75 0.44 4.47
N PRO A 308 -23.99 0.51 5.79
CA PRO A 308 -24.96 1.44 6.31
C PRO A 308 -24.46 2.88 6.22
N GLY A 309 -25.38 3.82 6.08
CA GLY A 309 -25.11 5.23 6.28
C GLY A 309 -24.76 5.53 7.75
N VAL A 310 -24.23 6.72 7.98
CA VAL A 310 -23.77 7.21 9.31
C VAL A 310 -24.88 7.14 10.37
N ASP A 311 -26.11 7.41 9.97
CA ASP A 311 -27.30 7.35 10.83
C ASP A 311 -27.53 5.95 11.44
N LYS A 312 -26.95 4.90 10.83
CA LYS A 312 -27.09 3.50 11.25
C LYS A 312 -25.82 2.90 11.85
N ILE A 313 -24.77 3.67 12.10
CA ILE A 313 -23.48 3.15 12.60
C ILE A 313 -23.63 2.34 13.90
N ARG A 314 -24.56 2.74 14.77
CA ARG A 314 -24.88 2.00 16.01
C ARG A 314 -25.60 0.69 15.78
N GLN A 315 -26.19 0.50 14.60
CA GLN A 315 -26.84 -0.76 14.18
C GLN A 315 -25.87 -1.63 13.39
N TYR A 316 -24.71 -1.12 13.02
CA TYR A 316 -23.71 -1.80 12.22
C TYR A 316 -22.71 -2.57 13.09
N PHE A 317 -22.12 -1.91 14.07
CA PHE A 317 -21.22 -2.57 15.00
C PHE A 317 -21.98 -3.14 16.20
N GLN A 318 -21.50 -4.29 16.71
CA GLN A 318 -22.00 -4.86 17.95
C GLN A 318 -21.73 -3.90 19.13
N PRO A 319 -22.75 -3.63 19.99
CA PRO A 319 -22.57 -2.73 21.13
C PRO A 319 -21.45 -3.16 22.09
N GLY A 320 -21.23 -4.48 22.24
CA GLY A 320 -20.15 -5.04 23.04
C GLY A 320 -18.79 -4.68 22.49
N PHE A 321 -18.57 -4.90 21.19
CA PHE A 321 -17.32 -4.58 20.51
C PHE A 321 -16.97 -3.09 20.63
N TYR A 322 -17.95 -2.22 20.38
CA TYR A 322 -17.76 -0.78 20.48
C TYR A 322 -17.40 -0.32 21.90
N LYS A 323 -18.07 -0.90 22.90
CA LYS A 323 -17.80 -0.62 24.33
C LYS A 323 -16.42 -1.12 24.75
N ASP A 324 -16.03 -2.32 24.35
CA ASP A 324 -14.75 -2.91 24.70
C ASP A 324 -13.60 -2.10 24.10
N PHE A 325 -13.69 -1.72 22.83
CA PHE A 325 -12.70 -0.84 22.20
C PHE A 325 -12.54 0.49 22.97
N ALA A 326 -13.62 1.08 23.44
CA ALA A 326 -13.58 2.37 24.14
C ALA A 326 -13.00 2.29 25.57
N SER A 327 -13.16 1.14 26.27
CA SER A 327 -12.89 1.03 27.70
C SER A 327 -11.82 -0.01 28.07
N ASN A 328 -11.50 -0.95 27.18
CA ASN A 328 -10.54 -2.01 27.44
C ASN A 328 -9.20 -1.70 26.75
N ALA A 329 -8.18 -1.35 27.52
CA ALA A 329 -6.83 -1.10 27.00
C ALA A 329 -6.18 -2.34 26.36
N ASN A 330 -6.72 -3.54 26.58
CA ASN A 330 -6.25 -4.79 26.00
C ASN A 330 -7.18 -5.28 24.87
N ASP A 331 -8.08 -4.44 24.36
CA ASP A 331 -8.91 -4.77 23.22
C ASP A 331 -8.03 -5.21 22.02
N PRO A 332 -8.29 -6.36 21.38
CA PRO A 332 -7.44 -6.88 20.32
C PRO A 332 -7.28 -5.92 19.14
N PHE A 333 -8.39 -5.32 18.67
CA PHE A 333 -8.35 -4.40 17.55
C PHE A 333 -7.56 -3.13 17.89
N LEU A 334 -7.74 -2.59 19.09
CA LEU A 334 -6.95 -1.45 19.54
C LEU A 334 -5.45 -1.77 19.57
N ARG A 335 -5.07 -2.95 20.08
CA ARG A 335 -3.68 -3.40 20.11
C ARG A 335 -3.10 -3.58 18.70
N ASP A 336 -3.90 -4.01 17.76
CA ASP A 336 -3.47 -4.16 16.38
C ASP A 336 -3.28 -2.80 15.71
N LEU A 337 -4.13 -1.81 16.00
CA LEU A 337 -3.91 -0.43 15.57
C LEU A 337 -2.62 0.15 16.19
N GLU A 338 -2.38 -0.04 17.49
CA GLU A 338 -1.17 0.41 18.18
C GLU A 338 0.12 -0.19 17.59
N ARG A 339 0.11 -1.45 17.14
CA ARG A 339 1.24 -2.09 16.45
C ARG A 339 1.58 -1.45 15.12
N ASN A 340 0.60 -0.80 14.50
CA ASN A 340 0.71 -0.16 13.21
C ASN A 340 0.78 1.38 13.31
N ASP A 341 0.81 1.94 14.51
CA ASP A 341 1.19 3.34 14.72
C ASP A 341 2.63 3.58 14.25
N LEU A 342 2.88 4.73 13.66
CA LEU A 342 4.19 5.12 13.12
C LEU A 342 4.83 6.26 13.93
N LEU A 343 4.72 6.21 15.25
CA LEU A 343 5.11 7.27 16.17
C LEU A 343 6.35 6.94 17.02
N ASP A 344 6.85 5.70 16.99
CA ASP A 344 7.83 5.15 17.92
C ASP A 344 9.29 5.21 17.42
N TRP A 345 9.57 6.01 16.40
CA TRP A 345 10.88 6.17 15.77
C TRP A 345 11.25 7.64 15.56
N ALA A 346 12.42 7.90 14.97
CA ALA A 346 12.91 9.25 14.73
C ALA A 346 13.50 9.35 13.32
N PRO A 347 12.86 10.04 12.36
CA PRO A 347 13.35 10.18 11.00
C PRO A 347 14.70 10.91 10.94
N ARG A 348 15.60 10.43 10.09
CA ARG A 348 16.90 11.04 9.80
C ARG A 348 16.89 11.79 8.46
N THR A 349 16.00 11.41 7.57
CA THR A 349 15.82 12.03 6.25
C THR A 349 14.87 13.22 6.35
N PRO A 350 15.10 14.33 5.61
CA PRO A 350 14.13 15.41 5.50
C PRO A 350 12.74 14.89 5.14
N THR A 351 11.76 15.20 5.99
CA THR A 351 10.40 14.66 5.90
C THR A 351 9.37 15.79 5.96
N LEU A 352 8.49 15.86 4.95
CA LEU A 352 7.44 16.87 4.85
C LEU A 352 6.07 16.19 4.85
N LEU A 353 5.36 16.24 5.97
CA LEU A 353 4.02 15.67 6.09
C LEU A 353 3.00 16.69 5.58
N CYS A 354 2.46 16.43 4.40
CA CYS A 354 1.44 17.31 3.80
C CYS A 354 0.03 16.81 4.09
N GLY A 355 -0.89 17.73 4.27
CA GLY A 355 -2.30 17.45 4.50
C GLY A 355 -3.14 18.73 4.55
N SER A 356 -4.37 18.63 5.01
CA SER A 356 -5.30 19.75 5.17
C SER A 356 -5.95 19.69 6.55
N ASP A 357 -6.08 20.85 7.20
CA ASP A 357 -6.83 20.98 8.45
C ASP A 357 -8.35 20.80 8.27
N ASN A 358 -8.83 20.88 7.01
CA ASN A 358 -10.22 20.61 6.63
C ASN A 358 -10.48 19.13 6.31
N ASP A 359 -9.44 18.30 6.25
CA ASP A 359 -9.59 16.88 5.98
C ASP A 359 -10.20 16.15 7.18
N ALA A 360 -11.49 15.79 7.07
CA ALA A 360 -12.20 15.04 8.10
C ALA A 360 -12.09 13.52 7.94
N THR A 361 -11.47 13.03 6.86
CA THR A 361 -11.21 11.61 6.64
C THR A 361 -9.90 11.18 7.31
N VAL A 362 -8.82 11.92 7.07
CA VAL A 362 -7.53 11.73 7.76
C VAL A 362 -7.07 13.07 8.33
N PRO A 363 -7.52 13.42 9.54
CA PRO A 363 -7.25 14.73 10.12
C PRO A 363 -5.76 15.06 10.18
N LEU A 364 -5.40 16.31 9.85
CA LEU A 364 -4.03 16.83 9.91
C LEU A 364 -3.36 16.61 11.28
N LYS A 365 -4.16 16.36 12.31
CA LYS A 365 -3.68 15.97 13.64
C LYS A 365 -2.78 14.72 13.60
N ASN A 366 -2.96 13.82 12.63
CA ASN A 366 -2.02 12.69 12.43
C ASN A 366 -0.61 13.20 12.17
N ALA A 367 -0.45 14.15 11.25
CA ALA A 367 0.85 14.73 10.91
C ALA A 367 1.46 15.52 12.08
N THR A 368 0.66 16.36 12.75
CA THR A 368 1.15 17.14 13.91
C THR A 368 1.53 16.25 15.09
N THR A 369 0.79 15.16 15.33
CA THR A 369 1.10 14.15 16.38
C THR A 369 2.41 13.42 16.03
N ALA A 370 2.59 13.00 14.77
CA ALA A 370 3.82 12.34 14.33
C ALA A 370 5.05 13.24 14.50
N VAL A 371 4.98 14.50 14.03
CA VAL A 371 6.09 15.45 14.21
C VAL A 371 6.40 15.71 15.67
N ALA A 372 5.40 15.82 16.54
CA ALA A 372 5.61 15.97 17.99
C ALA A 372 6.31 14.73 18.59
N ALA A 373 5.89 13.52 18.19
CA ALA A 373 6.49 12.27 18.64
C ALA A 373 7.95 12.14 18.17
N PHE A 374 8.27 12.54 16.95
CA PHE A 374 9.63 12.54 16.39
C PHE A 374 10.53 13.54 17.10
N LYS A 375 10.04 14.75 17.39
CA LYS A 375 10.77 15.76 18.16
C LYS A 375 11.07 15.27 19.58
N ALA A 376 10.11 14.64 20.23
CA ALA A 376 10.32 14.05 21.57
C ALA A 376 11.40 12.96 21.58
N ARG A 377 11.70 12.34 20.42
CA ARG A 377 12.76 11.36 20.21
C ARG A 377 14.06 11.97 19.63
N GLY A 378 14.15 13.31 19.57
CA GLY A 378 15.34 14.04 19.18
C GLY A 378 15.48 14.28 17.67
N SER A 379 14.46 13.96 16.83
CA SER A 379 14.49 14.30 15.41
C SER A 379 13.83 15.65 15.12
N ASN A 380 14.54 16.50 14.37
CA ASN A 380 14.03 17.75 13.81
C ASN A 380 13.91 17.69 12.27
N GLN A 381 13.93 16.49 11.68
CA GLN A 381 13.89 16.31 10.23
C GLN A 381 12.46 16.38 9.65
N ALA A 382 11.43 16.28 10.49
CA ALA A 382 10.05 16.30 10.04
C ALA A 382 9.36 17.64 10.32
N SER A 383 8.57 18.09 9.34
CA SER A 383 7.71 19.26 9.43
C SER A 383 6.33 18.97 8.83
N VAL A 384 5.34 19.80 9.16
CA VAL A 384 3.99 19.72 8.60
C VAL A 384 3.79 20.81 7.58
N LEU A 385 3.15 20.47 6.47
CA LEU A 385 2.63 21.42 5.47
C LEU A 385 1.11 21.30 5.46
N ASP A 386 0.44 22.35 5.89
CA ASP A 386 -1.00 22.47 5.87
C ASP A 386 -1.43 23.23 4.60
N LEU A 387 -2.23 22.60 3.75
CA LEU A 387 -2.81 23.22 2.55
C LEU A 387 -4.31 23.51 2.73
N GLY A 388 -4.82 23.46 3.95
CA GLY A 388 -6.21 23.78 4.25
C GLY A 388 -6.56 25.22 3.90
N THR A 389 -7.81 25.41 3.52
CA THR A 389 -8.35 26.73 3.15
C THR A 389 -8.92 27.49 4.35
N GLY A 390 -8.87 26.91 5.56
CA GLY A 390 -9.47 27.45 6.78
C GLY A 390 -11.03 27.46 6.74
N LYS A 391 -11.64 26.81 5.75
CA LYS A 391 -13.09 26.68 5.64
C LYS A 391 -13.44 25.20 5.54
N PRO A 392 -14.04 24.61 6.59
CA PRO A 392 -14.53 23.24 6.52
C PRO A 392 -15.49 23.10 5.33
N SER A 393 -15.29 22.07 4.50
CA SER A 393 -16.30 21.71 3.50
C SER A 393 -17.37 20.84 4.16
N ASP A 394 -18.59 20.92 3.63
CA ASP A 394 -19.70 20.04 4.07
C ASP A 394 -19.48 18.59 3.59
N ASN A 395 -18.43 18.34 2.81
CA ASN A 395 -18.09 17.04 2.27
C ASN A 395 -16.62 16.67 2.52
N SER A 396 -16.36 16.01 3.63
CA SER A 396 -15.03 15.61 4.09
C SER A 396 -14.29 14.67 3.14
N ALA A 397 -14.99 13.84 2.37
CA ALA A 397 -14.36 12.93 1.41
C ALA A 397 -13.78 13.70 0.23
N VAL A 398 -14.47 14.75 -0.24
CA VAL A 398 -13.97 15.63 -1.31
C VAL A 398 -12.71 16.36 -0.87
N GLU A 399 -12.69 16.96 0.33
CA GLU A 399 -11.48 17.62 0.85
C GLU A 399 -10.30 16.69 0.95
N HIS A 400 -10.53 15.44 1.41
CA HIS A 400 -9.48 14.44 1.43
C HIS A 400 -8.88 14.19 0.05
N LEU A 401 -9.72 13.96 -0.97
CA LEU A 401 -9.28 13.69 -2.34
C LEU A 401 -8.56 14.88 -2.98
N LEU A 402 -9.07 16.11 -2.78
CA LEU A 402 -8.44 17.33 -3.30
C LEU A 402 -7.04 17.58 -2.70
N THR A 403 -6.75 17.02 -1.54
CA THR A 403 -5.46 17.14 -0.88
C THR A 403 -4.35 16.38 -1.64
N GLU A 404 -4.69 15.34 -2.41
CA GLU A 404 -3.70 14.52 -3.11
C GLU A 404 -2.88 15.33 -4.11
N ASP A 405 -3.50 15.90 -5.13
CA ASP A 405 -2.82 16.68 -6.17
C ASP A 405 -2.15 17.92 -5.61
N ALA A 406 -2.86 18.66 -4.74
CA ALA A 406 -2.33 19.87 -4.13
C ALA A 406 -1.05 19.58 -3.34
N CYS A 407 -1.04 18.51 -2.53
CA CYS A 407 0.13 18.09 -1.79
C CYS A 407 1.23 17.50 -2.69
N ALA A 408 0.88 16.70 -3.72
CA ALA A 408 1.88 16.14 -4.65
C ALA A 408 2.67 17.25 -5.34
N ILE A 409 2.01 18.31 -5.80
CA ILE A 409 2.65 19.51 -6.35
C ILE A 409 3.53 20.21 -5.31
N ALA A 410 2.96 20.47 -4.13
CA ALA A 410 3.64 21.24 -3.09
C ALA A 410 4.89 20.51 -2.54
N VAL A 411 4.79 19.21 -2.24
CA VAL A 411 5.93 18.45 -1.72
C VAL A 411 7.02 18.28 -2.77
N ARG A 412 6.65 18.10 -4.05
CA ARG A 412 7.62 18.08 -5.13
C ARG A 412 8.38 19.40 -5.21
N GLN A 413 7.68 20.54 -5.27
CA GLN A 413 8.30 21.86 -5.41
C GLN A 413 9.09 22.29 -4.17
N GLN A 414 8.56 21.99 -2.97
CA GLN A 414 9.17 22.46 -1.73
C GLN A 414 10.28 21.55 -1.23
N LEU A 415 10.30 20.27 -1.58
CA LEU A 415 11.26 19.30 -1.07
C LEU A 415 12.00 18.54 -2.19
N PHE A 416 11.31 17.83 -3.08
CA PHE A 416 11.97 16.93 -4.03
C PHE A 416 12.80 17.64 -5.07
N ASP A 417 12.29 18.72 -5.68
CA ASP A 417 13.00 19.50 -6.70
C ASP A 417 14.31 20.14 -6.16
N LYS A 418 14.41 20.34 -4.83
CA LYS A 418 15.61 20.86 -4.18
C LYS A 418 16.67 19.80 -3.88
N LEU A 419 16.28 18.54 -3.85
CA LEU A 419 17.12 17.40 -3.43
C LEU A 419 17.41 16.39 -4.54
N ARG A 420 16.81 16.55 -5.72
CA ARG A 420 17.00 15.66 -6.88
C ARG A 420 18.38 15.74 -7.54
#